data_c90c16855458366e031e28f60eb083af
#
_entry.id   c90c16855458366e031e28f60eb083af
#
_cell.length_a   1.000
_cell.length_b   1.000
_cell.length_c   1.000
_cell.angle_alpha   90.00
_cell.angle_beta   90.00
_cell.angle_gamma   90.00
#
_symmetry.space_group_name_H-M   'P 1'
#
loop_
_entity.id
_entity.type
_entity.pdbx_description
1 polymer ?
#
loop_
_entity_poly.entity_id
_entity_poly.type
_entity_poly.pdbx_seq_one_letter_code
_entity_poly.pdbx_strand_id
1 'polypeptide(L)'
;MTTRRIVVIGGGPIGLACAAMLAARQVACEVLDARPLEQARRDARLLALSRGTWQLLSPVLGADLPPRAPIREVWVSSSGDFGATRISADDFDGADLGATVRYGDLLGALAARVAALPGVAVRRPVTAAHVRQRHDHVEVVLDEGSVLAADLAIQAEGLPGGKPVGEDWALLADVTLRLARGDLPSGTAFERFTRDGPLALLPAPGAAFAGTRRDFALVWCMGAAQARRRGELAEATLLGELQRQLGPRIGEAVAIGPHRAVALPRQLREQVHQHRTVALGNAAQTLHPVAGQGFNLGVRDCATLADELAQGGPAPEALARYAARRRADRRTIALVTQALPALFASGFAPLALARGLGLALLDTTPALRRELAQLLMFGVRT
;
A
#
# COMPACT_ATOMS: atom_id res chain seq x y z
N MET A 1 13.65 -37.17 -6.65
CA MET A 1 13.05 -35.89 -7.10
C MET A 1 13.75 -34.79 -6.34
N THR A 2 14.55 -33.96 -6.98
CA THR A 2 15.18 -32.80 -6.35
C THR A 2 14.08 -31.85 -5.90
N THR A 3 13.99 -31.57 -4.59
CA THR A 3 13.00 -30.66 -4.04
C THR A 3 13.27 -29.26 -4.59
N ARG A 4 12.38 -28.73 -5.41
CA ARG A 4 12.49 -27.39 -5.97
C ARG A 4 12.47 -26.36 -4.84
N ARG A 5 13.52 -25.55 -4.74
CA ARG A 5 13.69 -24.57 -3.68
C ARG A 5 13.36 -23.17 -4.18
N ILE A 6 12.40 -22.53 -3.53
CA ILE A 6 12.06 -21.11 -3.74
C ILE A 6 12.52 -20.32 -2.52
N VAL A 7 13.28 -19.25 -2.72
CA VAL A 7 13.72 -18.34 -1.66
C VAL A 7 13.00 -16.99 -1.82
N VAL A 8 12.30 -16.56 -0.77
CA VAL A 8 11.67 -15.23 -0.68
C VAL A 8 12.59 -14.33 0.15
N ILE A 9 13.13 -13.29 -0.46
CA ILE A 9 14.02 -12.33 0.19
C ILE A 9 13.17 -11.13 0.64
N GLY A 10 13.07 -10.93 1.94
CA GLY A 10 12.21 -9.94 2.58
C GLY A 10 10.97 -10.57 3.20
N GLY A 11 10.95 -10.66 4.53
CA GLY A 11 9.83 -11.16 5.34
C GLY A 11 8.93 -10.04 5.87
N GLY A 12 8.76 -8.96 5.11
CA GLY A 12 7.72 -7.97 5.33
C GLY A 12 6.33 -8.48 4.93
N PRO A 13 5.25 -7.67 5.05
CA PRO A 13 3.90 -8.15 4.75
C PRO A 13 3.71 -8.69 3.33
N ILE A 14 4.43 -8.16 2.32
CA ILE A 14 4.38 -8.68 0.94
C ILE A 14 5.06 -10.05 0.85
N GLY A 15 6.26 -10.20 1.42
CA GLY A 15 6.98 -11.48 1.36
C GLY A 15 6.26 -12.60 2.12
N LEU A 16 5.72 -12.29 3.32
CA LEU A 16 4.94 -13.26 4.10
C LEU A 16 3.59 -13.59 3.43
N ALA A 17 2.91 -12.59 2.84
CA ALA A 17 1.69 -12.85 2.06
C ALA A 17 1.97 -13.75 0.85
N CYS A 18 3.08 -13.49 0.13
CA CYS A 18 3.52 -14.34 -0.97
C CYS A 18 3.79 -15.77 -0.49
N ALA A 19 4.54 -15.95 0.60
CA ALA A 19 4.83 -17.25 1.16
C ALA A 19 3.54 -18.00 1.59
N ALA A 20 2.59 -17.32 2.23
CA ALA A 20 1.30 -17.90 2.61
C ALA A 20 0.46 -18.31 1.39
N MET A 21 0.45 -17.49 0.32
CA MET A 21 -0.24 -17.79 -0.93
C MET A 21 0.40 -18.94 -1.71
N LEU A 22 1.72 -19.07 -1.67
CA LEU A 22 2.46 -20.21 -2.21
C LEU A 22 2.11 -21.50 -1.45
N ALA A 23 2.17 -21.46 -0.12
CA ALA A 23 1.83 -22.61 0.72
C ALA A 23 0.38 -23.08 0.53
N ALA A 24 -0.58 -22.14 0.37
CA ALA A 24 -1.97 -22.46 0.05
C ALA A 24 -2.14 -23.22 -1.28
N ARG A 25 -1.12 -23.15 -2.15
CA ARG A 25 -1.03 -23.89 -3.44
C ARG A 25 -0.04 -25.05 -3.39
N GLN A 26 0.37 -25.45 -2.21
CA GLN A 26 1.32 -26.54 -1.99
C GLN A 26 2.71 -26.28 -2.61
N VAL A 27 3.09 -25.03 -2.75
CA VAL A 27 4.42 -24.61 -3.22
C VAL A 27 5.26 -24.23 -2.01
N ALA A 28 6.28 -25.03 -1.71
CA ALA A 28 7.18 -24.80 -0.58
C ALA A 28 8.14 -23.65 -0.87
N CYS A 29 8.47 -22.85 0.18
CA CYS A 29 9.42 -21.76 0.09
C CYS A 29 10.16 -21.51 1.40
N GLU A 30 11.29 -20.80 1.30
CA GLU A 30 12.05 -20.32 2.46
C GLU A 30 12.06 -18.79 2.44
N VAL A 31 11.71 -18.14 3.55
CA VAL A 31 11.69 -16.69 3.69
C VAL A 31 12.90 -16.22 4.49
N LEU A 32 13.64 -15.25 3.96
CA LEU A 32 14.77 -14.60 4.63
C LEU A 32 14.40 -13.14 4.95
N ASP A 33 14.67 -12.68 6.16
CA ASP A 33 14.50 -11.26 6.52
C ASP A 33 15.64 -10.79 7.43
N ALA A 34 16.21 -9.64 7.10
CA ALA A 34 17.32 -9.05 7.83
C ALA A 34 16.93 -8.56 9.23
N ARG A 35 15.64 -8.29 9.48
CA ARG A 35 15.17 -7.71 10.74
C ARG A 35 14.50 -8.75 11.63
N PRO A 36 14.79 -8.72 12.95
CA PRO A 36 13.99 -9.44 13.94
C PRO A 36 12.50 -9.06 13.82
N LEU A 37 11.61 -10.03 14.02
CA LEU A 37 10.16 -9.82 13.89
C LEU A 37 9.67 -8.70 14.83
N GLU A 38 10.11 -8.73 16.09
CA GLU A 38 9.69 -7.74 17.10
C GLU A 38 10.07 -6.32 16.74
N GLN A 39 11.23 -6.12 16.10
CA GLN A 39 11.64 -4.81 15.59
C GLN A 39 10.75 -4.37 14.43
N ALA A 40 10.47 -5.27 13.49
CA ALA A 40 9.65 -4.98 12.31
C ALA A 40 8.18 -4.69 12.67
N ARG A 41 7.63 -5.32 13.72
CA ARG A 41 6.28 -5.10 14.23
C ARG A 41 6.06 -3.74 14.88
N ARG A 42 7.13 -3.04 15.28
CA ARG A 42 7.03 -1.67 15.85
C ARG A 42 6.67 -0.60 14.81
N ASP A 43 6.59 -0.95 13.55
CA ASP A 43 6.18 -0.02 12.50
C ASP A 43 4.68 0.29 12.62
N ALA A 44 4.37 1.51 13.07
CA ALA A 44 3.01 1.98 13.32
C ALA A 44 2.30 2.53 12.07
N ARG A 45 2.94 2.49 10.89
CA ARG A 45 2.31 2.97 9.64
C ARG A 45 0.98 2.29 9.40
N LEU A 46 0.02 3.06 8.88
CA LEU A 46 -1.27 2.53 8.46
C LEU A 46 -1.21 2.10 6.99
N LEU A 47 -1.80 0.96 6.70
CA LEU A 47 -2.01 0.45 5.35
C LEU A 47 -3.50 0.54 5.03
N ALA A 48 -3.84 1.12 3.88
CA ALA A 48 -5.20 1.08 3.34
C ALA A 48 -5.29 -0.11 2.38
N LEU A 49 -6.01 -1.13 2.80
CA LEU A 49 -6.26 -2.33 2.02
C LEU A 49 -7.57 -2.17 1.26
N SER A 50 -7.54 -2.26 -0.05
CA SER A 50 -8.75 -2.29 -0.86
C SER A 50 -9.56 -3.58 -0.61
N ARG A 51 -10.85 -3.57 -0.93
CA ARG A 51 -11.71 -4.75 -0.83
C ARG A 51 -11.09 -5.98 -1.54
N GLY A 52 -10.58 -5.80 -2.77
CA GLY A 52 -9.94 -6.89 -3.50
C GLY A 52 -8.70 -7.44 -2.80
N THR A 53 -7.87 -6.56 -2.23
CA THR A 53 -6.71 -6.97 -1.43
C THR A 53 -7.13 -7.75 -0.18
N TRP A 54 -8.17 -7.28 0.50
CA TRP A 54 -8.68 -7.98 1.68
C TRP A 54 -9.24 -9.36 1.32
N GLN A 55 -9.94 -9.48 0.20
CA GLN A 55 -10.43 -10.78 -0.31
C GLN A 55 -9.30 -11.76 -0.65
N LEU A 56 -8.13 -11.26 -1.08
CA LEU A 56 -6.95 -12.11 -1.33
C LEU A 56 -6.22 -12.51 -0.04
N LEU A 57 -6.19 -11.64 0.97
CA LEU A 57 -5.45 -11.87 2.20
C LEU A 57 -6.24 -12.67 3.24
N SER A 58 -7.54 -12.42 3.41
CA SER A 58 -8.32 -13.04 4.46
C SER A 58 -8.33 -14.58 4.41
N PRO A 59 -8.41 -15.25 3.24
CA PRO A 59 -8.32 -16.71 3.18
C PRO A 59 -6.97 -17.28 3.64
N VAL A 60 -5.87 -16.55 3.37
CA VAL A 60 -4.53 -17.01 3.79
C VAL A 60 -4.21 -16.64 5.23
N LEU A 61 -4.82 -15.62 5.80
CA LEU A 61 -4.71 -15.26 7.22
C LEU A 61 -5.49 -16.24 8.11
N GLY A 62 -6.62 -16.76 7.61
CA GLY A 62 -7.48 -17.67 8.40
C GLY A 62 -8.28 -16.93 9.47
N ALA A 63 -8.35 -17.50 10.69
CA ALA A 63 -9.14 -16.95 11.79
C ALA A 63 -8.47 -15.74 12.49
N ASP A 64 -7.16 -15.65 12.46
CA ASP A 64 -6.39 -14.64 13.19
C ASP A 64 -6.24 -13.35 12.39
N LEU A 65 -7.37 -12.68 12.13
CA LEU A 65 -7.37 -11.41 11.41
C LEU A 65 -6.83 -10.27 12.29
N PRO A 66 -5.96 -9.40 11.75
CA PRO A 66 -5.47 -8.26 12.50
C PRO A 66 -6.58 -7.24 12.79
N PRO A 67 -6.46 -6.43 13.86
CA PRO A 67 -7.34 -5.29 14.11
C PRO A 67 -7.42 -4.39 12.89
N ARG A 68 -8.65 -4.02 12.50
CA ARG A 68 -8.88 -3.20 11.31
C ARG A 68 -9.99 -2.18 11.53
N ALA A 69 -9.96 -1.09 10.77
CA ALA A 69 -11.09 -0.18 10.66
C ALA A 69 -11.67 -0.24 9.23
N PRO A 70 -12.99 -0.41 9.06
CA PRO A 70 -13.60 -0.48 7.74
C PRO A 70 -13.50 0.88 7.02
N ILE A 71 -13.38 0.86 5.69
CA ILE A 71 -13.58 2.03 4.82
C ILE A 71 -14.91 1.83 4.10
N ARG A 72 -15.92 2.61 4.46
CA ARG A 72 -17.26 2.55 3.88
C ARG A 72 -17.55 3.70 2.93
N GLU A 73 -16.88 4.83 3.17
CA GLU A 73 -16.96 6.00 2.31
C GLU A 73 -15.57 6.59 2.07
N VAL A 74 -15.38 7.13 0.88
CA VAL A 74 -14.22 7.95 0.54
C VAL A 74 -14.73 9.28 -0.02
N TRP A 75 -14.40 10.38 0.67
CA TRP A 75 -14.70 11.73 0.23
C TRP A 75 -13.48 12.32 -0.46
N VAL A 76 -13.61 12.58 -1.75
CA VAL A 76 -12.56 13.19 -2.57
C VAL A 76 -12.91 14.65 -2.79
N SER A 77 -11.97 15.55 -2.51
CA SER A 77 -12.17 17.00 -2.65
C SER A 77 -10.85 17.73 -2.95
N SER A 78 -10.94 18.99 -3.39
CA SER A 78 -9.78 19.86 -3.60
C SER A 78 -9.79 21.03 -2.62
N SER A 79 -8.63 21.47 -2.17
CA SER A 79 -8.47 22.64 -1.31
C SER A 79 -8.43 23.91 -2.17
N GLY A 80 -9.40 24.81 -1.94
CA GLY A 80 -9.48 26.07 -2.66
C GLY A 80 -10.24 26.02 -3.99
N ASP A 81 -10.60 24.81 -4.48
CA ASP A 81 -11.40 24.63 -5.69
C ASP A 81 -12.82 24.16 -5.34
N PHE A 82 -13.76 24.29 -6.28
CA PHE A 82 -15.07 23.67 -6.17
C PHE A 82 -15.01 22.19 -6.59
N GLY A 83 -16.08 21.46 -6.30
CA GLY A 83 -16.23 20.05 -6.66
C GLY A 83 -15.73 19.11 -5.56
N ALA A 84 -16.51 18.09 -5.35
CA ALA A 84 -16.20 16.95 -4.48
C ALA A 84 -16.97 15.76 -5.03
N THR A 85 -16.50 14.56 -4.76
CA THR A 85 -17.24 13.33 -5.04
C THR A 85 -17.15 12.40 -3.85
N ARG A 86 -18.18 11.59 -3.68
CA ARG A 86 -18.30 10.60 -2.62
C ARG A 86 -18.45 9.22 -3.24
N ILE A 87 -17.53 8.32 -2.90
CA ILE A 87 -17.62 6.90 -3.22
C ILE A 87 -18.13 6.20 -1.97
N SER A 88 -19.27 5.53 -2.05
CA SER A 88 -19.91 4.85 -0.92
C SER A 88 -19.96 3.33 -1.14
N ALA A 89 -19.90 2.57 -0.07
CA ALA A 89 -20.20 1.13 -0.07
C ALA A 89 -21.59 0.84 -0.65
N ASP A 90 -22.53 1.76 -0.47
CA ASP A 90 -23.89 1.65 -0.97
C ASP A 90 -23.98 1.79 -2.51
N ASP A 91 -22.95 2.35 -3.16
CA ASP A 91 -22.83 2.36 -4.63
C ASP A 91 -22.63 0.95 -5.21
N PHE A 92 -22.36 -0.04 -4.35
CA PHE A 92 -22.09 -1.44 -4.70
C PHE A 92 -23.12 -2.37 -4.04
N ASP A 93 -22.67 -3.26 -3.16
CA ASP A 93 -23.49 -4.27 -2.46
C ASP A 93 -23.56 -4.01 -0.94
N GLY A 94 -23.26 -2.79 -0.52
CA GLY A 94 -23.20 -2.40 0.89
C GLY A 94 -21.99 -2.90 1.65
N ALA A 95 -21.12 -3.71 1.02
CA ALA A 95 -19.90 -4.20 1.64
C ALA A 95 -18.79 -3.13 1.62
N ASP A 96 -17.92 -3.19 2.63
CA ASP A 96 -16.84 -2.23 2.79
C ASP A 96 -15.99 -2.09 1.51
N LEU A 97 -15.61 -0.86 1.17
CA LEU A 97 -14.71 -0.55 0.05
C LEU A 97 -13.29 -1.06 0.33
N GLY A 98 -12.96 -1.22 1.59
CA GLY A 98 -11.67 -1.68 2.06
C GLY A 98 -11.58 -1.59 3.58
N ALA A 99 -10.36 -1.68 4.08
CA ALA A 99 -10.09 -1.51 5.51
C ALA A 99 -8.69 -0.93 5.72
N THR A 100 -8.50 -0.22 6.81
CA THR A 100 -7.17 0.15 7.27
C THR A 100 -6.67 -0.83 8.32
N VAL A 101 -5.37 -1.09 8.30
CA VAL A 101 -4.68 -2.01 9.23
C VAL A 101 -3.33 -1.40 9.58
N ARG A 102 -2.87 -1.50 10.83
CA ARG A 102 -1.50 -1.13 11.16
C ARG A 102 -0.52 -2.14 10.56
N TYR A 103 0.57 -1.65 10.01
CA TYR A 103 1.62 -2.48 9.37
C TYR A 103 2.12 -3.58 10.32
N GLY A 104 2.41 -3.21 11.58
CA GLY A 104 2.92 -4.16 12.59
C GLY A 104 1.93 -5.26 12.94
N ASP A 105 0.62 -4.95 12.99
CA ASP A 105 -0.43 -5.92 13.28
C ASP A 105 -0.61 -6.91 12.11
N LEU A 106 -0.64 -6.39 10.87
CA LEU A 106 -0.72 -7.26 9.69
C LEU A 106 0.52 -8.15 9.56
N LEU A 107 1.72 -7.58 9.82
CA LEU A 107 2.96 -8.35 9.83
C LEU A 107 2.94 -9.46 10.89
N GLY A 108 2.46 -9.16 12.09
CA GLY A 108 2.33 -10.12 13.17
C GLY A 108 1.38 -11.28 12.83
N ALA A 109 0.20 -10.95 12.29
CA ALA A 109 -0.78 -11.95 11.87
C ALA A 109 -0.24 -12.84 10.73
N LEU A 110 0.39 -12.26 9.71
CA LEU A 110 1.02 -13.01 8.62
C LEU A 110 2.18 -13.89 9.14
N ALA A 111 3.02 -13.39 10.06
CA ALA A 111 4.12 -14.16 10.63
C ALA A 111 3.63 -15.35 11.44
N ALA A 112 2.62 -15.17 12.29
CA ALA A 112 1.99 -16.26 13.05
C ALA A 112 1.40 -17.31 12.12
N ARG A 113 0.68 -16.87 11.08
CA ARG A 113 0.10 -17.76 10.08
C ARG A 113 1.15 -18.56 9.33
N VAL A 114 2.19 -17.90 8.83
CA VAL A 114 3.27 -18.54 8.06
C VAL A 114 4.03 -19.55 8.90
N ALA A 115 4.26 -19.28 10.19
CA ALA A 115 4.92 -20.21 11.10
C ALA A 115 4.13 -21.53 11.31
N ALA A 116 2.81 -21.48 11.12
CA ALA A 116 1.92 -22.65 11.23
C ALA A 116 1.72 -23.39 9.89
N LEU A 117 2.23 -22.88 8.76
CA LEU A 117 2.03 -23.48 7.44
C LEU A 117 3.11 -24.54 7.14
N PRO A 118 2.73 -25.77 6.75
CA PRO A 118 3.69 -26.74 6.26
C PRO A 118 4.36 -26.25 4.97
N GLY A 119 5.64 -26.58 4.80
CA GLY A 119 6.41 -26.24 3.61
C GLY A 119 6.92 -24.80 3.56
N VAL A 120 6.73 -23.98 4.60
CA VAL A 120 7.33 -22.65 4.71
C VAL A 120 8.33 -22.63 5.87
N ALA A 121 9.56 -22.23 5.57
CA ALA A 121 10.59 -21.95 6.56
C ALA A 121 10.85 -20.43 6.62
N VAL A 122 11.05 -19.88 7.81
CA VAL A 122 11.39 -18.46 7.99
C VAL A 122 12.67 -18.33 8.78
N ARG A 123 13.66 -17.66 8.21
CA ARG A 123 14.93 -17.34 8.87
C ARG A 123 15.06 -15.85 9.11
N ARG A 124 15.21 -15.46 10.39
CA ARG A 124 15.41 -14.09 10.88
C ARG A 124 16.30 -14.08 12.11
N PRO A 125 17.20 -13.12 12.29
CA PRO A 125 17.66 -12.16 11.30
C PRO A 125 18.64 -12.82 10.32
N VAL A 126 18.40 -12.71 9.02
CA VAL A 126 19.32 -13.18 7.96
C VAL A 126 19.26 -12.21 6.80
N THR A 127 20.40 -11.64 6.42
CA THR A 127 20.50 -10.70 5.31
C THR A 127 21.00 -11.40 4.05
N ALA A 128 20.26 -11.26 2.97
CA ALA A 128 20.73 -11.61 1.64
C ALA A 128 21.56 -10.43 1.10
N ALA A 129 22.88 -10.60 1.00
CA ALA A 129 23.78 -9.56 0.52
C ALA A 129 23.59 -9.29 -0.97
N HIS A 130 23.50 -10.34 -1.77
CA HIS A 130 23.23 -10.24 -3.21
C HIS A 130 22.75 -11.57 -3.79
N VAL A 131 22.20 -11.49 -5.01
CA VAL A 131 21.68 -12.63 -5.77
C VAL A 131 22.48 -12.77 -7.06
N ARG A 132 23.02 -13.98 -7.31
CA ARG A 132 23.78 -14.31 -8.51
C ARG A 132 22.99 -15.26 -9.39
N GLN A 133 22.77 -14.88 -10.64
CA GLN A 133 22.14 -15.75 -11.64
C GLN A 133 23.14 -16.82 -12.11
N ARG A 134 22.68 -18.06 -12.21
CA ARG A 134 23.35 -19.17 -12.87
C ARG A 134 22.49 -19.68 -14.01
N HIS A 135 23.01 -20.57 -14.81
CA HIS A 135 22.29 -21.12 -15.96
C HIS A 135 21.03 -21.90 -15.53
N ASP A 136 21.16 -22.76 -14.52
CA ASP A 136 20.11 -23.69 -14.05
C ASP A 136 19.55 -23.36 -12.68
N HIS A 137 20.17 -22.45 -11.93
CA HIS A 137 19.72 -22.04 -10.59
C HIS A 137 20.06 -20.57 -10.28
N VAL A 138 19.74 -20.12 -9.10
CA VAL A 138 20.12 -18.83 -8.54
C VAL A 138 20.80 -19.05 -7.19
N GLU A 139 21.86 -18.30 -6.93
CA GLU A 139 22.57 -18.30 -5.66
C GLU A 139 22.19 -17.04 -4.86
N VAL A 140 21.65 -17.24 -3.67
CA VAL A 140 21.44 -16.16 -2.69
C VAL A 140 22.63 -16.17 -1.73
N VAL A 141 23.46 -15.15 -1.81
CA VAL A 141 24.65 -14.99 -0.96
C VAL A 141 24.23 -14.24 0.29
N LEU A 142 24.50 -14.80 1.46
CA LEU A 142 24.19 -14.19 2.77
C LEU A 142 25.37 -13.34 3.25
N ASP A 143 25.11 -12.39 4.16
CA ASP A 143 26.13 -11.49 4.71
C ASP A 143 27.29 -12.24 5.39
N GLU A 144 27.01 -13.39 6.00
CA GLU A 144 28.01 -14.27 6.61
C GLU A 144 28.85 -15.04 5.59
N GLY A 145 28.62 -14.85 4.29
CA GLY A 145 29.34 -15.49 3.21
C GLY A 145 28.78 -16.85 2.77
N SER A 146 27.83 -17.43 3.46
CA SER A 146 27.17 -18.67 3.02
C SER A 146 26.31 -18.46 1.77
N VAL A 147 26.14 -19.50 0.98
CA VAL A 147 25.40 -19.46 -0.29
C VAL A 147 24.24 -20.44 -0.25
N LEU A 148 23.05 -19.95 -0.57
CA LEU A 148 21.85 -20.78 -0.74
C LEU A 148 21.56 -20.92 -2.25
N ALA A 149 21.67 -22.15 -2.76
CA ALA A 149 21.23 -22.45 -4.12
C ALA A 149 19.70 -22.62 -4.14
N ALA A 150 19.05 -22.01 -5.11
CA ALA A 150 17.60 -22.07 -5.29
C ALA A 150 17.20 -22.11 -6.77
N ASP A 151 16.03 -22.65 -7.08
CA ASP A 151 15.46 -22.63 -8.43
C ASP A 151 14.90 -21.24 -8.79
N LEU A 152 14.50 -20.46 -7.77
CA LEU A 152 13.92 -19.14 -7.92
C LEU A 152 14.17 -18.28 -6.67
N ALA A 153 14.54 -17.02 -6.86
CA ALA A 153 14.56 -16.00 -5.82
C ALA A 153 13.47 -14.95 -6.06
N ILE A 154 12.64 -14.73 -5.06
CA ILE A 154 11.56 -13.71 -5.04
C ILE A 154 12.04 -12.55 -4.19
N GLN A 155 12.29 -11.39 -4.80
CA GLN A 155 12.72 -10.17 -4.12
C GLN A 155 11.48 -9.41 -3.59
N ALA A 156 11.32 -9.35 -2.28
CA ALA A 156 10.23 -8.66 -1.58
C ALA A 156 10.76 -7.75 -0.44
N GLU A 157 12.04 -7.41 -0.44
CA GLU A 157 12.78 -6.68 0.61
C GLU A 157 12.53 -5.17 0.64
N GLY A 158 11.69 -4.66 -0.23
CA GLY A 158 11.46 -3.23 -0.38
C GLY A 158 12.44 -2.60 -1.38
N LEU A 159 12.93 -1.40 -1.09
CA LEU A 159 13.94 -0.75 -1.94
C LEU A 159 15.31 -1.28 -1.55
N PRO A 160 15.98 -2.08 -2.39
CA PRO A 160 17.33 -2.51 -2.12
C PRO A 160 18.25 -1.29 -2.17
N GLY A 161 18.81 -0.86 -1.02
CA GLY A 161 19.97 0.03 -0.89
C GLY A 161 20.02 1.32 -1.72
N GLY A 162 18.97 1.66 -2.45
CA GLY A 162 18.92 2.80 -3.37
C GLY A 162 18.59 4.10 -2.65
N LYS A 163 19.29 5.18 -3.02
CA LYS A 163 18.86 6.53 -2.65
C LYS A 163 17.45 6.75 -3.20
N PRO A 164 16.53 7.35 -2.41
CA PRO A 164 15.20 7.71 -2.91
C PRO A 164 15.34 8.55 -4.18
N VAL A 165 14.77 8.08 -5.28
CA VAL A 165 14.65 8.88 -6.51
C VAL A 165 13.36 9.65 -6.39
N GLY A 166 13.43 10.97 -6.22
CA GLY A 166 12.28 11.87 -6.12
C GLY A 166 12.31 12.78 -4.90
N GLU A 167 11.63 13.89 -5.02
CA GLU A 167 11.55 14.94 -3.97
C GLU A 167 10.27 14.85 -3.14
N ASP A 168 9.47 13.81 -3.31
CA ASP A 168 8.22 13.67 -2.58
C ASP A 168 8.43 13.09 -1.20
N TRP A 169 7.74 13.68 -0.26
CA TRP A 169 7.71 13.29 1.15
C TRP A 169 6.27 13.22 1.65
N ALA A 170 6.06 12.53 2.75
CA ALA A 170 4.83 12.59 3.50
C ALA A 170 5.09 12.94 4.95
N LEU A 171 4.19 13.73 5.53
CA LEU A 171 4.02 13.90 6.96
C LEU A 171 3.01 12.85 7.43
N LEU A 172 3.42 12.04 8.39
CA LEU A 172 2.57 11.01 9.02
C LEU A 172 2.28 11.43 10.46
N ALA A 173 1.02 11.34 10.88
CA ALA A 173 0.57 11.61 12.25
C ALA A 173 -0.73 10.86 12.54
N ASP A 174 -1.05 10.68 13.81
CA ASP A 174 -2.42 10.41 14.26
C ASP A 174 -3.07 11.76 14.59
N VAL A 175 -4.31 11.99 14.16
CA VAL A 175 -5.04 13.25 14.38
C VAL A 175 -6.46 12.99 14.88
N THR A 176 -6.93 13.85 15.77
CA THR A 176 -8.33 13.87 16.21
C THR A 176 -9.05 15.03 15.56
N LEU A 177 -10.15 14.75 14.87
CA LEU A 177 -11.03 15.76 14.29
C LEU A 177 -12.35 15.84 15.05
N ARG A 178 -12.93 17.04 15.13
CA ARG A 178 -14.35 17.27 15.33
C ARG A 178 -14.99 17.45 13.97
N LEU A 179 -15.73 16.45 13.49
CA LEU A 179 -16.34 16.48 12.18
C LEU A 179 -17.43 17.54 12.10
N ALA A 180 -17.53 18.21 10.95
CA ALA A 180 -18.57 19.21 10.69
C ALA A 180 -19.97 18.58 10.66
N ARG A 181 -20.06 17.29 10.37
CA ARG A 181 -21.30 16.51 10.31
C ARG A 181 -21.18 15.29 11.22
N GLY A 182 -22.13 15.13 12.12
CA GLY A 182 -22.18 14.00 13.04
C GLY A 182 -22.74 12.71 12.43
N ASP A 183 -23.44 12.83 11.29
CA ASP A 183 -24.11 11.74 10.58
C ASP A 183 -23.19 10.95 9.61
N LEU A 184 -21.90 11.31 9.53
CA LEU A 184 -20.95 10.58 8.68
C LEU A 184 -20.71 9.17 9.23
N PRO A 185 -20.68 8.13 8.35
CA PRO A 185 -20.37 6.77 8.75
C PRO A 185 -19.02 6.66 9.47
N SER A 186 -18.90 5.71 10.38
CA SER A 186 -17.68 5.48 11.15
C SER A 186 -16.47 5.13 10.26
N GLY A 187 -16.71 4.55 9.10
CA GLY A 187 -15.70 4.18 8.09
C GLY A 187 -15.47 5.25 7.01
N THR A 188 -15.70 6.54 7.28
CA THR A 188 -15.44 7.61 6.30
C THR A 188 -13.94 7.91 6.25
N ALA A 189 -13.33 7.85 5.06
CA ALA A 189 -12.00 8.35 4.74
C ALA A 189 -12.12 9.65 3.94
N PHE A 190 -11.11 10.52 4.04
CA PHE A 190 -11.04 11.75 3.26
C PHE A 190 -9.77 11.75 2.44
N GLU A 191 -9.89 12.03 1.14
CA GLU A 191 -8.78 12.31 0.23
C GLU A 191 -8.93 13.75 -0.24
N ARG A 192 -8.02 14.60 0.20
CA ARG A 192 -8.08 16.03 -0.11
C ARG A 192 -6.84 16.45 -0.86
N PHE A 193 -7.02 16.89 -2.08
CA PHE A 193 -5.93 17.41 -2.87
C PHE A 193 -5.66 18.87 -2.47
N THR A 194 -4.46 19.14 -1.96
CA THR A 194 -3.98 20.47 -1.60
C THR A 194 -2.95 20.97 -2.60
N ARG A 195 -2.60 22.25 -2.55
CA ARG A 195 -1.54 22.81 -3.40
C ARG A 195 -0.16 22.21 -3.11
N ASP A 196 0.06 21.74 -1.87
CA ASP A 196 1.31 21.10 -1.45
C ASP A 196 1.38 19.64 -1.92
N GLY A 197 0.22 18.99 -2.08
CA GLY A 197 0.05 17.60 -2.45
C GLY A 197 -1.19 16.96 -1.80
N PRO A 198 -1.44 15.67 -2.04
CA PRO A 198 -2.58 14.96 -1.45
C PRO A 198 -2.47 14.85 0.07
N LEU A 199 -3.62 14.99 0.74
CA LEU A 199 -3.83 14.84 2.17
C LEU A 199 -4.89 13.78 2.38
N ALA A 200 -4.54 12.64 2.95
CA ALA A 200 -5.45 11.58 3.30
C ALA A 200 -5.69 11.54 4.81
N LEU A 201 -6.96 11.38 5.21
CA LEU A 201 -7.38 11.06 6.57
C LEU A 201 -8.05 9.70 6.53
N LEU A 202 -7.46 8.74 7.19
CA LEU A 202 -7.88 7.35 7.15
C LEU A 202 -8.40 6.92 8.53
N PRO A 203 -9.56 6.23 8.64
CA PRO A 203 -10.03 5.71 9.91
C PRO A 203 -8.95 4.78 10.51
N ALA A 204 -8.60 4.99 11.78
CA ALA A 204 -7.58 4.18 12.45
C ALA A 204 -8.22 2.99 13.19
N PRO A 205 -7.61 1.78 13.19
CA PRO A 205 -8.06 0.67 14.00
C PRO A 205 -8.05 1.04 15.49
N GLY A 206 -9.13 0.72 16.21
CA GLY A 206 -9.27 1.07 17.62
C GLY A 206 -9.57 2.54 17.89
N ALA A 207 -9.86 3.34 16.85
CA ALA A 207 -10.18 4.74 16.99
C ALA A 207 -11.37 4.98 17.95
N ALA A 208 -11.24 5.97 18.80
CA ALA A 208 -12.33 6.40 19.67
C ALA A 208 -13.38 7.18 18.85
N PHE A 209 -14.64 6.88 19.09
CA PHE A 209 -15.79 7.61 18.56
C PHE A 209 -16.56 8.21 19.74
N ALA A 210 -16.51 9.52 19.89
CA ALA A 210 -17.25 10.25 20.91
C ALA A 210 -18.03 11.40 20.25
N GLY A 211 -19.28 11.13 19.90
CA GLY A 211 -20.12 12.09 19.18
C GLY A 211 -19.52 12.44 17.80
N THR A 212 -19.15 13.72 17.60
CA THR A 212 -18.51 14.20 16.38
C THR A 212 -16.99 14.06 16.39
N ARG A 213 -16.37 13.70 17.54
CA ARG A 213 -14.90 13.52 17.63
C ARG A 213 -14.50 12.15 17.11
N ARG A 214 -13.49 12.13 16.21
CA ARG A 214 -12.97 10.90 15.62
C ARG A 214 -11.47 10.99 15.39
N ASP A 215 -10.80 9.85 15.59
CA ASP A 215 -9.35 9.70 15.34
C ASP A 215 -9.09 9.15 13.95
N PHE A 216 -8.11 9.75 13.30
CA PHE A 216 -7.66 9.38 11.96
C PHE A 216 -6.14 9.25 11.93
N ALA A 217 -5.65 8.44 11.01
CA ALA A 217 -4.27 8.54 10.57
C ALA A 217 -4.18 9.55 9.42
N LEU A 218 -3.26 10.51 9.56
CA LEU A 218 -2.94 11.51 8.55
C LEU A 218 -1.78 11.04 7.69
N VAL A 219 -1.95 11.13 6.37
CA VAL A 219 -0.87 11.04 5.38
C VAL A 219 -0.94 12.29 4.53
N TRP A 220 -0.01 13.23 4.73
CA TRP A 220 0.01 14.50 3.99
C TRP A 220 1.25 14.59 3.12
N CYS A 221 1.09 14.44 1.82
CA CYS A 221 2.17 14.46 0.85
C CYS A 221 2.55 15.90 0.48
N MET A 222 3.84 16.13 0.27
CA MET A 222 4.41 17.45 -0.06
C MET A 222 5.85 17.33 -0.53
N GLY A 223 6.44 18.45 -0.98
CA GLY A 223 7.87 18.51 -1.28
C GLY A 223 8.76 18.38 -0.04
N ALA A 224 10.00 17.94 -0.21
CA ALA A 224 10.96 17.65 0.86
C ALA A 224 11.17 18.79 1.85
N ALA A 225 11.31 20.02 1.36
CA ALA A 225 11.54 21.21 2.21
C ALA A 225 10.37 21.46 3.16
N GLN A 226 9.12 21.36 2.64
CA GLN A 226 7.91 21.56 3.43
C GLN A 226 7.70 20.43 4.44
N ALA A 227 7.99 19.19 4.05
CA ALA A 227 7.85 18.03 4.94
C ALA A 227 8.80 18.13 6.14
N ARG A 228 10.08 18.48 5.91
CA ARG A 228 11.05 18.68 6.98
C ARG A 228 10.62 19.82 7.91
N ARG A 229 10.27 20.98 7.35
CA ARG A 229 9.79 22.12 8.13
C ARG A 229 8.58 21.73 9.01
N ARG A 230 7.58 21.06 8.44
CA ARG A 230 6.38 20.64 9.18
C ARG A 230 6.68 19.55 10.19
N GLY A 231 7.64 18.67 9.90
CA GLY A 231 8.09 17.63 10.83
C GLY A 231 8.75 18.17 12.10
N GLU A 232 9.22 19.42 12.08
CA GLU A 232 9.87 20.11 13.20
C GLU A 232 8.96 21.11 13.91
N LEU A 233 7.73 21.34 13.41
CA LEU A 233 6.79 22.28 14.04
C LEU A 233 6.25 21.75 15.37
N ALA A 234 6.03 22.67 16.30
CA ALA A 234 5.24 22.38 17.49
C ALA A 234 3.80 21.97 17.09
N GLU A 235 3.22 21.05 17.84
CA GLU A 235 1.89 20.47 17.56
C GLU A 235 0.81 21.53 17.30
N ALA A 236 0.75 22.59 18.12
CA ALA A 236 -0.23 23.66 17.96
C ALA A 236 -0.10 24.42 16.62
N THR A 237 1.14 24.65 16.17
CA THR A 237 1.40 25.32 14.88
C THR A 237 1.04 24.41 13.72
N LEU A 238 1.42 23.13 13.79
CA LEU A 238 1.08 22.13 12.76
C LEU A 238 -0.42 21.93 12.67
N LEU A 239 -1.12 21.89 13.81
CA LEU A 239 -2.58 21.80 13.87
C LEU A 239 -3.25 22.97 13.14
N GLY A 240 -2.75 24.20 13.34
CA GLY A 240 -3.23 25.38 12.63
C GLY A 240 -2.98 25.31 11.10
N GLU A 241 -1.84 24.76 10.66
CA GLU A 241 -1.58 24.54 9.24
C GLU A 241 -2.50 23.46 8.65
N LEU A 242 -2.71 22.38 9.37
CA LEU A 242 -3.64 21.31 8.97
C LEU A 242 -5.06 21.85 8.84
N GLN A 243 -5.53 22.63 9.83
CA GLN A 243 -6.88 23.22 9.82
C GLN A 243 -7.14 24.05 8.55
N ARG A 244 -6.16 24.82 8.10
CA ARG A 244 -6.29 25.62 6.85
C ARG A 244 -6.50 24.76 5.61
N GLN A 245 -6.02 23.51 5.62
CA GLN A 245 -6.19 22.58 4.51
C GLN A 245 -7.51 21.82 4.57
N LEU A 246 -8.00 21.48 5.75
CA LEU A 246 -9.22 20.66 5.91
C LEU A 246 -10.46 21.39 5.38
N GLY A 247 -10.57 22.67 5.70
CA GLY A 247 -11.76 23.47 5.37
C GLY A 247 -12.99 23.08 6.19
N PRO A 248 -14.08 23.91 6.12
CA PRO A 248 -15.22 23.78 7.02
C PRO A 248 -16.08 22.53 6.78
N ARG A 249 -15.98 21.92 5.58
CA ARG A 249 -16.81 20.74 5.24
C ARG A 249 -16.34 19.45 5.91
N ILE A 250 -15.06 19.32 6.22
CA ILE A 250 -14.51 18.15 6.91
C ILE A 250 -14.70 18.34 8.41
N GLY A 251 -14.33 19.49 8.94
CA GLY A 251 -14.45 19.80 10.36
C GLY A 251 -13.24 20.53 10.92
N GLU A 252 -13.07 20.43 12.24
CA GLU A 252 -12.04 21.08 13.00
C GLU A 252 -10.97 20.09 13.47
N ALA A 253 -9.69 20.38 13.25
CA ALA A 253 -8.58 19.63 13.82
C ALA A 253 -8.44 20.00 15.30
N VAL A 254 -8.65 19.02 16.18
CA VAL A 254 -8.71 19.25 17.65
C VAL A 254 -7.40 18.86 18.34
N ALA A 255 -6.76 17.80 17.84
CA ALA A 255 -5.47 17.32 18.35
C ALA A 255 -4.67 16.66 17.25
N ILE A 256 -3.35 16.70 17.37
CA ILE A 256 -2.40 15.98 16.55
C ILE A 256 -1.39 15.32 17.47
N GLY A 257 -1.12 14.04 17.25
CA GLY A 257 -0.13 13.29 18.00
C GLY A 257 1.29 13.43 17.42
N PRO A 258 2.22 12.59 17.90
CA PRO A 258 3.57 12.55 17.37
C PRO A 258 3.56 12.41 15.85
N HIS A 259 4.36 13.25 15.19
CA HIS A 259 4.40 13.32 13.75
C HIS A 259 5.83 13.17 13.23
N ARG A 260 5.94 12.67 11.99
CA ARG A 260 7.25 12.50 11.35
C ARG A 260 7.16 12.69 9.85
N ALA A 261 8.20 13.28 9.28
CA ALA A 261 8.38 13.36 7.83
C ALA A 261 9.12 12.10 7.32
N VAL A 262 8.62 11.52 6.24
CA VAL A 262 9.22 10.34 5.60
C VAL A 262 9.38 10.59 4.10
N ALA A 263 10.51 10.18 3.54
CA ALA A 263 10.71 10.21 2.10
C ALA A 263 9.81 9.19 1.40
N LEU A 264 9.29 9.56 0.24
CA LEU A 264 8.48 8.70 -0.63
C LEU A 264 9.29 8.39 -1.89
N PRO A 265 10.15 7.38 -1.87
CA PRO A 265 10.90 7.01 -3.05
C PRO A 265 9.93 6.56 -4.14
N ARG A 266 10.18 6.96 -5.39
CA ARG A 266 9.43 6.49 -6.55
C ARG A 266 10.31 5.55 -7.37
N GLN A 267 9.79 4.41 -7.70
CA GLN A 267 10.45 3.45 -8.61
C GLN A 267 9.37 2.63 -9.32
N LEU A 268 9.55 2.44 -10.61
CA LEU A 268 8.80 1.48 -11.39
C LEU A 268 9.80 0.70 -12.24
N ARG A 269 10.00 -0.56 -11.91
CA ARG A 269 10.82 -1.43 -12.78
C ARG A 269 10.01 -1.81 -14.01
N GLU A 270 10.54 -1.56 -15.19
CA GLU A 270 9.95 -2.03 -16.45
C GLU A 270 9.97 -3.54 -16.52
N GLN A 271 11.11 -4.13 -16.17
CA GLN A 271 11.30 -5.57 -16.12
C GLN A 271 11.31 -6.05 -14.66
N VAL A 272 10.27 -6.79 -14.27
CA VAL A 272 10.09 -7.30 -12.90
C VAL A 272 10.70 -8.67 -12.69
N HIS A 273 11.10 -9.37 -13.73
CA HIS A 273 11.78 -10.65 -13.64
C HIS A 273 13.01 -10.69 -14.54
N GLN A 274 13.95 -11.49 -14.15
CA GLN A 274 15.15 -11.78 -14.94
C GLN A 274 15.52 -13.24 -14.69
N HIS A 275 15.43 -14.06 -15.72
CA HIS A 275 15.71 -15.49 -15.68
C HIS A 275 15.06 -16.19 -14.46
N ARG A 276 15.78 -16.35 -13.34
CA ARG A 276 15.31 -17.03 -12.12
C ARG A 276 15.13 -16.08 -10.92
N THR A 277 14.89 -14.80 -11.18
CA THR A 277 14.54 -13.83 -10.15
C THR A 277 13.28 -13.07 -10.53
N VAL A 278 12.48 -12.72 -9.53
CA VAL A 278 11.29 -11.85 -9.70
C VAL A 278 11.16 -10.89 -8.54
N ALA A 279 10.79 -9.65 -8.82
CA ALA A 279 10.56 -8.62 -7.82
C ALA A 279 9.07 -8.43 -7.55
N LEU A 280 8.69 -8.23 -6.28
CA LEU A 280 7.33 -7.99 -5.80
C LEU A 280 7.26 -6.75 -4.91
N GLY A 281 6.09 -6.14 -4.83
CA GLY A 281 5.85 -5.00 -3.95
C GLY A 281 6.83 -3.86 -4.22
N ASN A 282 7.40 -3.27 -3.16
CA ASN A 282 8.33 -2.14 -3.30
C ASN A 282 9.64 -2.50 -4.02
N ALA A 283 10.02 -3.76 -4.09
CA ALA A 283 11.14 -4.20 -4.91
C ALA A 283 10.85 -4.08 -6.42
N ALA A 284 9.59 -4.20 -6.82
CA ALA A 284 9.13 -4.05 -8.21
C ALA A 284 8.68 -2.63 -8.53
N GLN A 285 7.89 -2.02 -7.63
CA GLN A 285 7.35 -0.67 -7.79
C GLN A 285 7.10 0.02 -6.46
N THR A 286 7.52 1.27 -6.36
CA THR A 286 7.14 2.19 -5.30
C THR A 286 6.34 3.31 -5.91
N LEU A 287 5.07 3.41 -5.53
CA LEU A 287 4.10 4.35 -6.09
C LEU A 287 3.86 5.51 -5.12
N HIS A 288 3.33 6.61 -5.65
CA HIS A 288 2.81 7.68 -4.80
C HIS A 288 1.69 7.11 -3.90
N PRO A 289 1.63 7.46 -2.60
CA PRO A 289 0.69 6.86 -1.65
C PRO A 289 -0.78 7.24 -1.88
N VAL A 290 -1.07 8.11 -2.86
CA VAL A 290 -2.45 8.48 -3.22
C VAL A 290 -3.29 7.24 -3.43
N ALA A 291 -4.48 7.22 -2.83
CA ALA A 291 -5.40 6.08 -2.83
C ALA A 291 -4.82 4.76 -2.29
N GLY A 292 -3.67 4.77 -1.58
CA GLY A 292 -3.10 3.60 -0.91
C GLY A 292 -2.73 2.42 -1.81
N GLN A 293 -2.42 2.64 -3.11
CA GLN A 293 -2.33 1.56 -4.10
C GLN A 293 -1.08 0.69 -4.04
N GLY A 294 0.04 1.16 -3.45
CA GLY A 294 1.32 0.44 -3.51
C GLY A 294 1.27 -0.97 -2.91
N PHE A 295 0.72 -1.10 -1.71
CA PHE A 295 0.57 -2.40 -1.05
C PHE A 295 -0.47 -3.28 -1.76
N ASN A 296 -1.59 -2.71 -2.16
CA ASN A 296 -2.67 -3.41 -2.86
C ASN A 296 -2.18 -4.05 -4.17
N LEU A 297 -1.38 -3.34 -4.94
CA LEU A 297 -0.75 -3.84 -6.16
C LEU A 297 0.18 -5.01 -5.85
N GLY A 298 1.02 -4.89 -4.81
CA GLY A 298 1.93 -5.94 -4.38
C GLY A 298 1.24 -7.23 -3.96
N VAL A 299 0.08 -7.15 -3.28
CA VAL A 299 -0.71 -8.36 -2.92
C VAL A 299 -1.31 -9.03 -4.15
N ARG A 300 -1.81 -8.25 -5.12
CA ARG A 300 -2.27 -8.81 -6.39
C ARG A 300 -1.13 -9.48 -7.17
N ASP A 301 0.08 -8.90 -7.10
CA ASP A 301 1.28 -9.49 -7.69
C ASP A 301 1.60 -10.84 -7.02
N CYS A 302 1.53 -10.94 -5.70
CA CYS A 302 1.74 -12.19 -4.95
C CYS A 302 0.75 -13.28 -5.40
N ALA A 303 -0.53 -12.95 -5.48
CA ALA A 303 -1.58 -13.91 -5.87
C ALA A 303 -1.33 -14.46 -7.28
N THR A 304 -1.06 -13.56 -8.26
CA THR A 304 -0.78 -13.97 -9.64
C THR A 304 0.49 -14.80 -9.74
N LEU A 305 1.57 -14.41 -9.04
CA LEU A 305 2.81 -15.19 -9.06
C LEU A 305 2.61 -16.58 -8.46
N ALA A 306 1.88 -16.67 -7.35
CA ALA A 306 1.59 -17.95 -6.71
C ALA A 306 0.78 -18.89 -7.63
N ASP A 307 -0.19 -18.35 -8.40
CA ASP A 307 -0.93 -19.12 -9.41
C ASP A 307 -0.01 -19.67 -10.52
N GLU A 308 0.87 -18.82 -11.07
CA GLU A 308 1.77 -19.21 -12.14
C GLU A 308 2.81 -20.26 -11.70
N LEU A 309 3.32 -20.10 -10.46
CA LEU A 309 4.28 -21.05 -9.90
C LEU A 309 3.65 -22.41 -9.53
N ALA A 310 2.39 -22.39 -9.11
CA ALA A 310 1.66 -23.63 -8.84
C ALA A 310 1.42 -24.44 -10.12
N GLN A 311 1.16 -23.77 -11.24
CA GLN A 311 0.90 -24.41 -12.55
C GLN A 311 2.17 -24.82 -13.29
N GLY A 312 3.18 -23.95 -13.30
CA GLY A 312 4.38 -24.12 -14.14
C GLY A 312 5.67 -24.39 -13.38
N GLY A 313 5.64 -24.40 -12.04
CA GLY A 313 6.83 -24.48 -11.19
C GLY A 313 7.72 -23.22 -11.30
N PRO A 314 8.90 -23.22 -10.66
CA PRO A 314 9.83 -22.09 -10.65
C PRO A 314 10.65 -21.97 -11.95
N ALA A 315 9.96 -21.98 -13.08
CA ALA A 315 10.56 -21.90 -14.41
C ALA A 315 10.50 -20.45 -14.96
N PRO A 316 11.45 -20.03 -15.81
CA PRO A 316 11.45 -18.71 -16.42
C PRO A 316 10.15 -18.38 -17.18
N GLU A 317 9.52 -19.38 -17.80
CA GLU A 317 8.26 -19.25 -18.53
C GLU A 317 7.09 -18.86 -17.61
N ALA A 318 7.06 -19.39 -16.39
CA ALA A 318 6.06 -18.99 -15.39
C ALA A 318 6.23 -17.52 -14.99
N LEU A 319 7.47 -17.05 -14.86
CA LEU A 319 7.76 -15.65 -14.59
C LEU A 319 7.38 -14.74 -15.76
N ALA A 320 7.58 -15.18 -16.99
CA ALA A 320 7.17 -14.44 -18.17
C ALA A 320 5.62 -14.30 -18.25
N ARG A 321 4.88 -15.37 -17.96
CA ARG A 321 3.41 -15.34 -17.90
C ARG A 321 2.95 -14.41 -16.77
N TYR A 322 3.53 -14.51 -15.58
CA TYR A 322 3.27 -13.58 -14.48
C TYR A 322 3.44 -12.12 -14.92
N ALA A 323 4.58 -11.78 -15.51
CA ALA A 323 4.88 -10.42 -15.95
C ALA A 323 3.90 -9.93 -17.01
N ALA A 324 3.51 -10.78 -17.96
CA ALA A 324 2.52 -10.47 -18.99
C ALA A 324 1.15 -10.16 -18.39
N ARG A 325 0.65 -11.01 -17.47
CA ARG A 325 -0.64 -10.84 -16.79
C ARG A 325 -0.68 -9.55 -15.93
N ARG A 326 0.44 -9.20 -15.29
CA ARG A 326 0.49 -8.04 -14.40
C ARG A 326 0.79 -6.71 -15.09
N ARG A 327 1.24 -6.74 -16.35
CA ARG A 327 1.70 -5.54 -17.08
C ARG A 327 0.66 -4.43 -17.15
N ALA A 328 -0.57 -4.76 -17.55
CA ALA A 328 -1.64 -3.78 -17.71
C ALA A 328 -2.00 -3.13 -16.35
N ASP A 329 -2.23 -3.93 -15.31
CA ASP A 329 -2.60 -3.43 -13.97
C ASP A 329 -1.48 -2.55 -13.40
N ARG A 330 -0.23 -2.99 -13.44
CA ARG A 330 0.91 -2.21 -12.95
C ARG A 330 1.06 -0.86 -13.66
N ARG A 331 0.94 -0.83 -14.99
CA ARG A 331 1.04 0.42 -15.78
C ARG A 331 -0.12 1.36 -15.51
N THR A 332 -1.35 0.84 -15.48
CA THR A 332 -2.54 1.65 -15.23
C THR A 332 -2.50 2.28 -13.83
N ILE A 333 -2.22 1.48 -12.80
CA ILE A 333 -2.15 2.00 -11.42
C ILE A 333 -0.99 2.98 -11.26
N ALA A 334 0.18 2.73 -11.84
CA ALA A 334 1.29 3.67 -11.83
C ALA A 334 0.92 5.00 -12.49
N LEU A 335 0.26 4.96 -13.66
CA LEU A 335 -0.20 6.16 -14.36
C LEU A 335 -1.22 6.94 -13.51
N VAL A 336 -2.23 6.27 -12.97
CA VAL A 336 -3.26 6.92 -12.14
C VAL A 336 -2.64 7.58 -10.91
N THR A 337 -1.76 6.87 -10.19
CA THR A 337 -1.13 7.41 -8.98
C THR A 337 -0.13 8.53 -9.24
N GLN A 338 0.42 8.64 -10.44
CA GLN A 338 1.26 9.75 -10.87
C GLN A 338 0.45 10.93 -11.40
N ALA A 339 -0.58 10.66 -12.20
CA ALA A 339 -1.37 11.71 -12.84
C ALA A 339 -2.25 12.48 -11.85
N LEU A 340 -2.85 11.79 -10.87
CA LEU A 340 -3.74 12.43 -9.90
C LEU A 340 -3.05 13.58 -9.14
N PRO A 341 -1.92 13.39 -8.43
CA PRO A 341 -1.25 14.48 -7.75
C PRO A 341 -0.84 15.62 -8.68
N ALA A 342 -0.28 15.29 -9.86
CA ALA A 342 0.16 16.28 -10.84
C ALA A 342 -1.01 17.13 -11.37
N LEU A 343 -2.16 16.50 -11.63
CA LEU A 343 -3.38 17.18 -12.05
C LEU A 343 -3.84 18.19 -10.99
N PHE A 344 -3.77 17.84 -9.72
CA PHE A 344 -4.25 18.69 -8.62
C PHE A 344 -3.21 19.71 -8.12
N ALA A 345 -1.93 19.52 -8.35
CA ALA A 345 -0.88 20.46 -7.97
C ALA A 345 -0.81 21.70 -8.87
N SER A 346 -1.35 21.64 -10.10
CA SER A 346 -1.30 22.74 -11.04
C SER A 346 -2.13 23.93 -10.59
N GLY A 347 -1.50 25.13 -10.52
CA GLY A 347 -2.18 26.42 -10.27
C GLY A 347 -2.86 27.05 -11.48
N PHE A 348 -2.88 26.38 -12.64
CA PHE A 348 -3.46 26.92 -13.88
C PHE A 348 -5.00 26.95 -13.78
N ALA A 349 -5.59 28.14 -13.81
CA ALA A 349 -7.02 28.33 -13.55
C ALA A 349 -7.98 27.53 -14.46
N PRO A 350 -7.76 27.38 -15.78
CA PRO A 350 -8.60 26.50 -16.59
C PRO A 350 -8.56 25.03 -16.15
N LEU A 351 -7.41 24.55 -15.67
CA LEU A 351 -7.27 23.19 -15.17
C LEU A 351 -7.97 23.03 -13.82
N ALA A 352 -7.98 24.07 -12.97
CA ALA A 352 -8.74 24.09 -11.73
C ALA A 352 -10.24 23.94 -11.99
N LEU A 353 -10.77 24.66 -12.98
CA LEU A 353 -12.15 24.51 -13.42
C LEU A 353 -12.45 23.11 -13.95
N ALA A 354 -11.58 22.59 -14.82
CA ALA A 354 -11.73 21.24 -15.37
C ALA A 354 -11.72 20.16 -14.28
N ARG A 355 -10.86 20.28 -13.26
CA ARG A 355 -10.84 19.38 -12.09
C ARG A 355 -12.15 19.40 -11.31
N GLY A 356 -12.65 20.61 -11.01
CA GLY A 356 -13.91 20.79 -10.30
C GLY A 356 -15.08 20.20 -11.07
N LEU A 357 -15.16 20.44 -12.39
CA LEU A 357 -16.16 19.84 -13.27
C LEU A 357 -16.00 18.29 -13.33
N GLY A 358 -14.77 17.79 -13.40
CA GLY A 358 -14.49 16.36 -13.37
C GLY A 358 -14.98 15.68 -12.08
N LEU A 359 -14.73 16.28 -10.91
CA LEU A 359 -15.25 15.78 -9.64
C LEU A 359 -16.78 15.87 -9.58
N ALA A 360 -17.39 16.95 -10.07
CA ALA A 360 -18.83 17.09 -10.13
C ALA A 360 -19.47 16.08 -11.09
N LEU A 361 -18.82 15.80 -12.24
CA LEU A 361 -19.25 14.76 -13.17
C LEU A 361 -19.20 13.36 -12.55
N LEU A 362 -18.13 13.04 -11.82
CA LEU A 362 -18.04 11.79 -11.06
C LEU A 362 -19.14 11.68 -10.00
N ASP A 363 -19.46 12.78 -9.32
CA ASP A 363 -20.50 12.81 -8.31
C ASP A 363 -21.89 12.58 -8.89
N THR A 364 -22.18 13.18 -10.05
CA THR A 364 -23.48 13.09 -10.74
C THR A 364 -23.61 11.86 -11.65
N THR A 365 -22.53 11.12 -11.92
CA THR A 365 -22.53 9.96 -12.83
C THR A 365 -22.16 8.67 -12.10
N PRO A 366 -23.14 7.96 -11.49
CA PRO A 366 -22.84 6.76 -10.69
C PRO A 366 -22.09 5.67 -11.44
N ALA A 367 -22.33 5.50 -12.74
CA ALA A 367 -21.63 4.50 -13.56
C ALA A 367 -20.12 4.78 -13.62
N LEU A 368 -19.72 6.02 -13.93
CA LEU A 368 -18.32 6.41 -14.01
C LEU A 368 -17.61 6.30 -12.66
N ARG A 369 -18.31 6.70 -11.59
CA ARG A 369 -17.83 6.58 -10.21
C ARG A 369 -17.59 5.13 -9.81
N ARG A 370 -18.50 4.23 -10.18
CA ARG A 370 -18.37 2.78 -9.94
C ARG A 370 -17.18 2.19 -10.67
N GLU A 371 -16.98 2.50 -11.94
CA GLU A 371 -15.84 2.01 -12.72
C GLU A 371 -14.50 2.45 -12.12
N LEU A 372 -14.37 3.73 -11.76
CA LEU A 372 -13.17 4.23 -11.09
C LEU A 372 -12.92 3.50 -9.75
N ALA A 373 -13.95 3.35 -8.94
CA ALA A 373 -13.84 2.65 -7.67
C ALA A 373 -13.50 1.17 -7.85
N GLN A 374 -14.08 0.48 -8.84
CA GLN A 374 -13.73 -0.90 -9.16
C GLN A 374 -12.26 -1.04 -9.58
N LEU A 375 -11.76 -0.13 -10.42
CA LEU A 375 -10.35 -0.09 -10.79
C LEU A 375 -9.43 0.07 -9.55
N LEU A 376 -9.79 0.96 -8.63
CA LEU A 376 -9.00 1.18 -7.40
C LEU A 376 -9.12 0.01 -6.41
N MET A 377 -10.27 -0.67 -6.33
CA MET A 377 -10.49 -1.80 -5.44
C MET A 377 -9.86 -3.10 -5.94
N PHE A 378 -9.96 -3.38 -7.23
CA PHE A 378 -9.64 -4.69 -7.80
C PHE A 378 -8.50 -4.67 -8.82
N GLY A 379 -8.09 -3.50 -9.28
CA GLY A 379 -7.15 -3.35 -10.39
C GLY A 379 -7.80 -3.60 -11.75
N VAL A 380 -6.97 -3.66 -12.78
CA VAL A 380 -7.41 -4.01 -14.14
C VAL A 380 -7.75 -5.50 -14.17
N ARG A 381 -8.98 -5.82 -14.49
CA ARG A 381 -9.41 -7.21 -14.72
C ARG A 381 -8.91 -7.65 -16.10
N THR A 382 -8.09 -8.69 -16.12
CA THR A 382 -7.60 -9.36 -17.36
C THR A 382 -8.18 -10.73 -17.45
#